data_fefdc1043e6ef36f76b6c5ceee8bd4b5
#
_entry.id   fefdc1043e6ef36f76b6c5ceee8bd4b5
#
_cell.length_a   1.000
_cell.length_b   1.000
_cell.length_c   1.000
_cell.angle_alpha   90.00
_cell.angle_beta   90.00
_cell.angle_gamma   90.00
#
_symmetry.space_group_name_H-M   'P 1'
#
loop_
_entity.id
_entity.type
_entity.pdbx_description
1 polymer ?
#
loop_
_entity_poly.entity_id
_entity_poly.type
_entity_poly.pdbx_seq_one_letter_code
_entity_poly.pdbx_strand_id
1 'polypeptide(L)'
;MSQVDNVLNNVSDDDIALYLAGDGANEEHIVVGDDRKVTVPDSLKRIAVQHDHNVETVTFDCPRYWDGHDLSKMTIYINYLCPNGALGCTVTSNIKVDETDTNIMHFDWTIYESVTIDEGYITFIVCAKTMDADGISRHHWNSEVCKDMYVSEGLELPDDFVETHPDILTQVLLFNQNVLELQKTTMQRSAVYVGSGAVPDGYNVQIDPDGDVANVVDAPSSSTATGTIGQTAYDTNYFYVCVATNTWKRVALSTWT
;
A
#
# COMPACT_ATOMS: atom_id res chain seq x y z
N MET A 1 -12.50 -8.09 -36.33
CA MET A 1 -12.80 -7.33 -35.09
C MET A 1 -13.31 -8.31 -34.07
N SER A 2 -12.65 -8.41 -32.92
CA SER A 2 -13.07 -9.32 -31.87
C SER A 2 -14.29 -8.75 -31.14
N GLN A 3 -15.02 -9.60 -30.40
CA GLN A 3 -16.14 -9.12 -29.56
C GLN A 3 -15.68 -8.08 -28.53
N VAL A 4 -14.42 -8.12 -28.13
CA VAL A 4 -13.80 -7.17 -27.18
C VAL A 4 -13.67 -5.78 -27.82
N ASP A 5 -13.28 -5.69 -29.11
CA ASP A 5 -13.18 -4.40 -29.80
C ASP A 5 -14.54 -3.70 -29.95
N ASN A 6 -15.63 -4.47 -30.02
CA ASN A 6 -16.99 -3.92 -30.10
C ASN A 6 -17.50 -3.37 -28.75
N VAL A 7 -17.06 -3.92 -27.63
CA VAL A 7 -17.43 -3.42 -26.29
C VAL A 7 -16.68 -2.12 -25.98
N LEU A 8 -15.38 -2.07 -26.28
CA LEU A 8 -14.55 -0.89 -26.02
C LEU A 8 -14.93 0.32 -26.90
N ASN A 9 -15.43 0.10 -28.12
CA ASN A 9 -15.85 1.17 -29.01
C ASN A 9 -17.25 1.76 -28.70
N ASN A 10 -18.00 1.15 -27.77
CA ASN A 10 -19.34 1.61 -27.37
C ASN A 10 -19.37 2.26 -25.98
N VAL A 11 -18.23 2.33 -25.27
CA VAL A 11 -18.12 3.04 -24.01
C VAL A 11 -17.78 4.50 -24.34
N SER A 12 -18.65 5.43 -23.99
CA SER A 12 -18.39 6.85 -24.19
C SER A 12 -17.38 7.37 -23.18
N ASP A 13 -16.68 8.46 -23.52
CA ASP A 13 -15.79 9.16 -22.57
C ASP A 13 -16.57 9.61 -21.32
N ASP A 14 -17.86 9.90 -21.46
CA ASP A 14 -18.75 10.27 -20.36
C ASP A 14 -19.03 9.06 -19.45
N ASP A 15 -19.20 7.85 -20.01
CA ASP A 15 -19.38 6.61 -19.23
C ASP A 15 -18.09 6.25 -18.47
N ILE A 16 -16.93 6.46 -19.10
CA ILE A 16 -15.62 6.27 -18.47
C ILE A 16 -15.42 7.31 -17.35
N ALA A 17 -15.78 8.57 -17.61
CA ALA A 17 -15.69 9.64 -16.62
C ALA A 17 -16.62 9.38 -15.43
N LEU A 18 -17.83 8.89 -15.66
CA LEU A 18 -18.80 8.50 -14.64
C LEU A 18 -18.27 7.32 -13.79
N TYR A 19 -17.67 6.32 -14.45
CA TYR A 19 -17.07 5.17 -13.76
C TYR A 19 -15.81 5.55 -12.96
N LEU A 20 -14.97 6.45 -13.49
CA LEU A 20 -13.76 6.94 -12.81
C LEU A 20 -14.06 8.00 -11.74
N ALA A 21 -15.16 8.74 -11.88
CA ALA A 21 -15.58 9.70 -10.86
C ALA A 21 -16.09 9.00 -9.58
N GLY A 22 -16.30 7.67 -9.65
CA GLY A 22 -17.09 6.96 -8.66
C GLY A 22 -18.50 7.57 -8.59
N ASP A 23 -19.47 6.81 -8.26
CA ASP A 23 -20.84 7.32 -8.12
C ASP A 23 -20.93 8.19 -6.84
N GLY A 24 -20.22 9.33 -6.84
CA GLY A 24 -20.11 10.26 -5.71
C GLY A 24 -21.42 10.99 -5.37
N ALA A 25 -22.54 10.55 -5.94
CA ALA A 25 -23.84 11.21 -5.76
C ALA A 25 -24.81 10.47 -4.82
N ASN A 26 -24.47 9.24 -4.32
CA ASN A 26 -25.31 8.51 -3.38
C ASN A 26 -24.51 7.48 -2.57
N GLU A 27 -23.41 7.88 -1.94
CA GLU A 27 -22.83 7.06 -0.88
C GLU A 27 -23.84 7.02 0.27
N GLU A 28 -24.55 5.88 0.41
CA GLU A 28 -25.42 5.66 1.56
C GLU A 28 -24.55 5.51 2.80
N HIS A 29 -24.83 6.32 3.82
CA HIS A 29 -24.12 6.29 5.08
C HIS A 29 -24.90 5.49 6.12
N ILE A 30 -24.19 4.90 7.07
CA ILE A 30 -24.79 4.36 8.29
C ILE A 30 -25.14 5.53 9.20
N VAL A 31 -26.39 5.65 9.61
CA VAL A 31 -26.86 6.78 10.40
C VAL A 31 -26.96 6.40 11.86
N VAL A 32 -26.32 7.17 12.72
CA VAL A 32 -26.53 7.15 14.17
C VAL A 32 -27.50 8.26 14.52
N GLY A 33 -28.68 7.91 14.99
CA GLY A 33 -29.71 8.88 15.35
C GLY A 33 -29.46 9.60 16.69
N ASP A 34 -30.23 10.65 16.92
CA ASP A 34 -30.24 11.38 18.21
C ASP A 34 -30.71 10.51 19.39
N ASP A 35 -31.38 9.41 19.11
CA ASP A 35 -31.77 8.37 20.07
C ASP A 35 -30.67 7.32 20.30
N ARG A 36 -29.48 7.50 19.68
CA ARG A 36 -28.33 6.56 19.64
C ARG A 36 -28.57 5.30 18.82
N LYS A 37 -29.70 5.17 18.18
CA LYS A 37 -30.00 4.02 17.32
C LYS A 37 -29.13 4.08 16.07
N VAL A 38 -28.55 2.94 15.71
CA VAL A 38 -27.77 2.79 14.47
C VAL A 38 -28.69 2.22 13.41
N THR A 39 -28.80 2.89 12.28
CA THR A 39 -29.57 2.46 11.11
C THR A 39 -28.63 2.17 9.96
N VAL A 40 -28.65 0.94 9.47
CA VAL A 40 -27.82 0.48 8.34
C VAL A 40 -28.69 0.45 7.09
N PRO A 41 -28.34 1.18 6.01
CA PRO A 41 -29.03 1.08 4.73
C PRO A 41 -28.98 -0.33 4.16
N ASP A 42 -29.96 -0.70 3.34
CA ASP A 42 -30.04 -2.06 2.77
C ASP A 42 -28.84 -2.42 1.90
N SER A 43 -28.24 -1.46 1.20
CA SER A 43 -27.02 -1.59 0.40
C SER A 43 -25.79 -1.96 1.25
N LEU A 44 -25.72 -1.47 2.49
CA LEU A 44 -24.60 -1.67 3.42
C LEU A 44 -24.82 -2.83 4.41
N LYS A 45 -25.94 -3.54 4.34
CA LYS A 45 -26.18 -4.70 5.22
C LYS A 45 -25.25 -5.86 4.93
N ARG A 46 -24.80 -6.04 3.67
CA ARG A 46 -23.72 -6.97 3.30
C ARG A 46 -22.45 -6.20 3.18
N ILE A 47 -21.66 -6.17 4.24
CA ILE A 47 -20.51 -5.29 4.39
C ILE A 47 -19.26 -5.82 3.68
N ALA A 48 -19.10 -7.13 3.56
CA ALA A 48 -17.90 -7.75 3.03
C ALA A 48 -18.13 -9.25 2.73
N VAL A 49 -17.14 -9.87 2.12
CA VAL A 49 -17.01 -11.32 2.02
C VAL A 49 -15.95 -11.78 3.04
N GLN A 50 -16.08 -13.00 3.51
CA GLN A 50 -15.13 -13.61 4.44
C GLN A 50 -13.69 -13.47 3.93
N HIS A 51 -12.76 -13.08 4.83
CA HIS A 51 -11.35 -12.79 4.57
C HIS A 51 -11.04 -11.51 3.76
N ASP A 52 -12.03 -10.68 3.46
CA ASP A 52 -11.76 -9.35 2.89
C ASP A 52 -10.92 -8.51 3.88
N HIS A 53 -9.95 -7.79 3.36
CA HIS A 53 -9.05 -6.94 4.15
C HIS A 53 -8.78 -5.60 3.46
N ASN A 54 -9.16 -4.49 4.11
CA ASN A 54 -8.97 -3.13 3.60
C ASN A 54 -9.64 -2.84 2.23
N VAL A 55 -10.64 -3.62 1.85
CA VAL A 55 -11.35 -3.46 0.58
C VAL A 55 -12.55 -2.54 0.76
N GLU A 56 -13.25 -2.68 1.90
CA GLU A 56 -14.46 -1.93 2.19
C GLU A 56 -14.22 -0.86 3.25
N THR A 57 -14.81 0.29 3.03
CA THR A 57 -14.87 1.38 4.01
C THR A 57 -16.29 1.89 4.06
N VAL A 58 -16.87 1.97 5.24
CA VAL A 58 -18.23 2.49 5.46
C VAL A 58 -18.17 3.82 6.19
N THR A 59 -18.96 4.78 5.72
CA THR A 59 -19.07 6.11 6.31
C THR A 59 -20.27 6.17 7.22
N PHE A 60 -20.11 6.84 8.33
CA PHE A 60 -21.17 7.08 9.32
C PHE A 60 -21.53 8.55 9.38
N ASP A 61 -22.82 8.81 9.51
CA ASP A 61 -23.40 10.10 9.93
C ASP A 61 -23.78 10.00 11.40
N CYS A 62 -23.28 10.89 12.22
CA CYS A 62 -23.49 10.88 13.66
C CYS A 62 -23.78 12.29 14.16
N PRO A 63 -24.66 12.49 15.16
CA PRO A 63 -24.83 13.76 15.81
C PRO A 63 -23.48 14.21 16.41
N ARG A 64 -23.11 15.44 16.11
CA ARG A 64 -21.85 16.03 16.61
C ARG A 64 -21.91 16.30 18.10
N TYR A 65 -23.09 16.67 18.63
CA TYR A 65 -23.22 17.07 20.02
C TYR A 65 -24.10 16.09 20.79
N TRP A 66 -23.66 15.75 21.98
CA TRP A 66 -24.41 14.94 22.92
C TRP A 66 -24.25 15.50 24.34
N ASP A 67 -25.36 15.88 24.96
CA ASP A 67 -25.40 16.43 26.33
C ASP A 67 -24.32 17.50 26.58
N GLY A 68 -24.17 18.44 25.62
CA GLY A 68 -23.19 19.53 25.66
C GLY A 68 -21.75 19.14 25.31
N HIS A 69 -21.48 17.87 24.97
CA HIS A 69 -20.19 17.40 24.54
C HIS A 69 -20.08 17.35 23.02
N ASP A 70 -18.97 17.87 22.47
CA ASP A 70 -18.63 17.81 21.04
C ASP A 70 -17.92 16.49 20.73
N LEU A 71 -18.64 15.52 20.16
CA LEU A 71 -18.12 14.19 19.83
C LEU A 71 -17.04 14.24 18.74
N SER A 72 -17.04 15.26 17.86
CA SER A 72 -16.01 15.42 16.83
C SER A 72 -14.61 15.68 17.37
N LYS A 73 -14.50 16.04 18.67
CA LYS A 73 -13.24 16.23 19.39
C LYS A 73 -12.82 15.02 20.23
N MET A 74 -13.57 13.95 20.15
CA MET A 74 -13.31 12.71 20.87
C MET A 74 -12.63 11.68 19.92
N THR A 75 -12.01 10.67 20.50
CA THR A 75 -11.60 9.51 19.74
C THR A 75 -12.84 8.65 19.50
N ILE A 76 -13.18 8.47 18.22
CA ILE A 76 -14.28 7.61 17.78
C ILE A 76 -13.70 6.24 17.45
N TYR A 77 -14.35 5.19 17.94
CA TYR A 77 -13.97 3.81 17.67
C TYR A 77 -15.18 2.90 17.66
N ILE A 78 -15.05 1.77 16.99
CA ILE A 78 -16.09 0.77 16.89
C ILE A 78 -15.66 -0.48 17.61
N ASN A 79 -16.44 -0.88 18.61
CA ASN A 79 -16.31 -2.19 19.22
C ASN A 79 -17.24 -3.15 18.51
N TYR A 80 -16.73 -4.31 18.16
CA TYR A 80 -17.49 -5.32 17.43
C TYR A 80 -17.30 -6.71 18.01
N LEU A 81 -18.30 -7.55 17.76
CA LEU A 81 -18.31 -8.97 18.06
C LEU A 81 -18.54 -9.71 16.74
N CYS A 82 -17.59 -10.55 16.37
CA CYS A 82 -17.67 -11.40 15.20
C CYS A 82 -18.59 -12.61 15.42
N PRO A 83 -19.06 -13.28 14.35
CA PRO A 83 -19.91 -14.47 14.46
C PRO A 83 -19.33 -15.60 15.30
N ASN A 84 -18.00 -15.79 15.26
CA ASN A 84 -17.28 -16.79 16.08
C ASN A 84 -17.13 -16.43 17.56
N GLY A 85 -17.62 -15.26 17.97
CA GLY A 85 -17.50 -14.77 19.34
C GLY A 85 -16.21 -13.97 19.63
N ALA A 86 -15.35 -13.74 18.64
CA ALA A 86 -14.19 -12.87 18.81
C ALA A 86 -14.62 -11.41 18.96
N LEU A 87 -14.01 -10.72 19.92
CA LEU A 87 -14.22 -9.30 20.18
C LEU A 87 -13.10 -8.49 19.54
N GLY A 88 -13.43 -7.37 18.93
CA GLY A 88 -12.47 -6.45 18.35
C GLY A 88 -12.83 -4.98 18.60
N CYS A 89 -11.88 -4.11 18.32
CA CYS A 89 -12.01 -2.67 18.41
C CYS A 89 -11.19 -2.02 17.30
N THR A 90 -11.82 -1.13 16.54
CA THR A 90 -11.15 -0.36 15.48
C THR A 90 -11.34 1.12 15.75
N VAL A 91 -10.25 1.91 15.70
CA VAL A 91 -10.34 3.37 15.71
C VAL A 91 -10.74 3.83 14.32
N THR A 92 -11.71 4.74 14.25
CA THR A 92 -12.22 5.30 13.01
C THR A 92 -11.26 6.36 12.44
N SER A 93 -11.43 6.68 11.18
CA SER A 93 -10.64 7.68 10.45
C SER A 93 -11.53 8.78 9.87
N ASN A 94 -10.92 9.80 9.28
CA ASN A 94 -11.57 10.86 8.51
C ASN A 94 -12.72 11.59 9.26
N ILE A 95 -12.57 11.80 10.59
CA ILE A 95 -13.58 12.53 11.35
C ILE A 95 -13.69 13.96 10.81
N LYS A 96 -14.86 14.32 10.28
CA LYS A 96 -15.16 15.62 9.70
C LYS A 96 -16.51 16.11 10.18
N VAL A 97 -16.66 17.44 10.34
CA VAL A 97 -17.96 18.07 10.55
C VAL A 97 -18.58 18.36 9.19
N ASP A 98 -19.87 18.08 9.03
CA ASP A 98 -20.57 18.36 7.78
C ASP A 98 -20.55 19.85 7.48
N GLU A 99 -20.33 20.21 6.21
CA GLU A 99 -20.20 21.60 5.77
C GLU A 99 -21.55 22.32 5.70
N THR A 100 -22.63 21.56 5.52
CA THR A 100 -24.02 22.07 5.37
C THR A 100 -24.77 22.05 6.68
N ASP A 101 -24.59 21.02 7.51
CA ASP A 101 -25.15 20.90 8.85
C ASP A 101 -24.06 20.63 9.90
N THR A 102 -23.61 21.69 10.53
CA THR A 102 -22.55 21.61 11.56
C THR A 102 -22.93 20.84 12.82
N ASN A 103 -24.18 20.35 12.93
CA ASN A 103 -24.61 19.44 14.01
C ASN A 103 -24.36 17.97 13.68
N ILE A 104 -23.97 17.66 12.45
CA ILE A 104 -23.62 16.32 11.99
C ILE A 104 -22.11 16.22 11.83
N MET A 105 -21.58 15.07 12.13
CA MET A 105 -20.20 14.69 11.82
C MET A 105 -20.18 13.37 11.07
N HIS A 106 -19.17 13.20 10.22
CA HIS A 106 -18.91 11.98 9.46
C HIS A 106 -17.60 11.37 9.94
N PHE A 107 -17.52 10.05 9.86
CA PHE A 107 -16.27 9.30 10.07
C PHE A 107 -16.33 7.97 9.35
N ASP A 108 -15.15 7.41 9.05
CA ASP A 108 -15.00 6.19 8.27
C ASP A 108 -14.56 5.01 9.14
N TRP A 109 -15.18 3.87 8.90
CA TRP A 109 -14.76 2.58 9.42
C TRP A 109 -14.24 1.70 8.29
N THR A 110 -12.93 1.49 8.24
CA THR A 110 -12.31 0.54 7.33
C THR A 110 -12.48 -0.86 7.87
N ILE A 111 -12.96 -1.77 7.05
CA ILE A 111 -13.19 -3.17 7.41
C ILE A 111 -11.90 -3.96 7.21
N TYR A 112 -11.40 -4.48 8.33
CA TYR A 112 -10.20 -5.32 8.36
C TYR A 112 -10.58 -6.80 8.42
N GLU A 113 -9.65 -7.68 8.03
CA GLU A 113 -9.80 -9.13 8.09
C GLU A 113 -10.27 -9.63 9.48
N SER A 114 -9.87 -8.94 10.55
CA SER A 114 -10.34 -9.25 11.90
C SER A 114 -11.86 -9.10 12.10
N VAL A 115 -12.54 -8.35 11.23
CA VAL A 115 -14.01 -8.21 11.20
C VAL A 115 -14.64 -9.29 10.35
N THR A 116 -13.95 -9.70 9.27
CA THR A 116 -14.46 -10.60 8.22
C THR A 116 -13.99 -12.05 8.37
N ILE A 117 -13.44 -12.40 9.52
CA ILE A 117 -12.80 -13.71 9.78
C ILE A 117 -13.76 -14.88 9.58
N ASP A 118 -15.07 -14.68 9.88
CA ASP A 118 -16.11 -15.67 9.70
C ASP A 118 -17.35 -15.06 9.05
N GLU A 119 -18.09 -15.89 8.32
CA GLU A 119 -19.42 -15.54 7.81
C GLU A 119 -20.44 -15.34 8.93
N GLY A 120 -21.38 -14.44 8.74
CA GLY A 120 -22.49 -14.24 9.65
C GLY A 120 -22.70 -12.78 10.07
N TYR A 121 -23.57 -12.59 11.04
CA TYR A 121 -23.91 -11.26 11.54
C TYR A 121 -22.87 -10.73 12.51
N ILE A 122 -22.44 -9.49 12.24
CA ILE A 122 -21.58 -8.73 13.13
C ILE A 122 -22.45 -7.92 14.08
N THR A 123 -22.08 -7.93 15.35
CA THR A 123 -22.69 -7.05 16.36
C THR A 123 -21.71 -5.94 16.67
N PHE A 124 -22.11 -4.68 16.56
CA PHE A 124 -21.20 -3.57 16.85
C PHE A 124 -21.86 -2.40 17.58
N ILE A 125 -21.06 -1.55 18.17
CA ILE A 125 -21.44 -0.26 18.73
C ILE A 125 -20.42 0.81 18.31
N VAL A 126 -20.91 2.02 18.11
CA VAL A 126 -20.07 3.22 17.95
C VAL A 126 -19.79 3.78 19.33
N CYS A 127 -18.53 4.10 19.61
CA CYS A 127 -18.06 4.62 20.87
C CYS A 127 -17.29 5.93 20.65
N ALA A 128 -17.49 6.90 21.54
CA ALA A 128 -16.69 8.12 21.61
C ALA A 128 -16.07 8.28 22.99
N LYS A 129 -14.78 8.64 23.06
CA LYS A 129 -14.04 8.69 24.31
C LYS A 129 -13.08 9.87 24.33
N THR A 130 -13.04 10.58 25.46
CA THR A 130 -11.94 11.49 25.78
C THR A 130 -11.07 10.90 26.86
N MET A 131 -9.75 11.11 26.71
CA MET A 131 -8.76 10.75 27.71
C MET A 131 -8.03 12.02 28.16
N ASP A 132 -7.69 12.11 29.45
CA ASP A 132 -6.82 13.17 29.94
C ASP A 132 -5.33 12.82 29.69
N ALA A 133 -4.45 13.72 30.09
CA ALA A 133 -3.00 13.55 29.97
C ALA A 133 -2.46 12.31 30.71
N ASP A 134 -3.18 11.85 31.72
CA ASP A 134 -2.81 10.67 32.53
C ASP A 134 -3.41 9.37 31.96
N GLY A 135 -4.08 9.44 30.79
CA GLY A 135 -4.70 8.30 30.12
C GLY A 135 -6.01 7.83 30.77
N ILE A 136 -6.59 8.63 31.65
CA ILE A 136 -7.86 8.32 32.33
C ILE A 136 -9.01 8.79 31.45
N SER A 137 -9.99 7.89 31.17
CA SER A 137 -11.20 8.23 30.44
C SER A 137 -12.07 9.18 31.26
N ARG A 138 -12.36 10.37 30.69
CA ARG A 138 -13.20 11.38 31.35
C ARG A 138 -14.64 11.32 30.87
N HIS A 139 -14.84 11.13 29.59
CA HIS A 139 -16.16 11.02 28.98
C HIS A 139 -16.20 9.79 28.09
N HIS A 140 -17.30 9.07 28.12
CA HIS A 140 -17.53 7.89 27.33
C HIS A 140 -18.98 7.87 26.88
N TRP A 141 -19.18 7.88 25.58
CA TRP A 141 -20.47 7.81 24.92
C TRP A 141 -20.53 6.56 24.06
N ASN A 142 -21.66 5.89 24.02
CA ASN A 142 -21.90 4.72 23.17
C ASN A 142 -23.24 4.86 22.42
N SER A 143 -23.28 4.36 21.19
CA SER A 143 -24.53 4.09 20.51
C SER A 143 -25.28 2.89 21.10
N GLU A 144 -26.49 2.62 20.63
CA GLU A 144 -27.11 1.31 20.80
C GLU A 144 -26.37 0.24 20.00
N VAL A 145 -26.63 -1.01 20.35
CA VAL A 145 -26.06 -2.18 19.67
C VAL A 145 -26.72 -2.35 18.32
N CYS A 146 -25.92 -2.42 17.26
CA CYS A 146 -26.37 -2.77 15.91
C CYS A 146 -26.04 -4.24 15.60
N LYS A 147 -26.94 -4.92 14.87
CA LYS A 147 -26.81 -6.33 14.46
C LYS A 147 -27.21 -6.56 13.00
N ASP A 148 -27.29 -5.49 12.23
CA ASP A 148 -27.86 -5.52 10.89
C ASP A 148 -26.83 -5.71 9.77
N MET A 149 -25.56 -5.87 10.12
CA MET A 149 -24.45 -6.07 9.16
C MET A 149 -24.07 -7.55 9.08
N TYR A 150 -23.79 -8.00 7.87
CA TYR A 150 -23.52 -9.40 7.55
C TYR A 150 -22.27 -9.55 6.69
N VAL A 151 -21.39 -10.47 7.06
CA VAL A 151 -20.26 -10.94 6.24
C VAL A 151 -20.73 -12.15 5.44
N SER A 152 -20.61 -12.07 4.12
CA SER A 152 -20.99 -13.17 3.24
C SER A 152 -19.92 -14.28 3.28
N GLU A 153 -20.37 -15.53 3.03
CA GLU A 153 -19.47 -16.67 2.89
C GLU A 153 -18.45 -16.43 1.80
N GLY A 154 -17.17 -16.64 2.12
CA GLY A 154 -16.05 -16.68 1.19
C GLY A 154 -15.74 -18.12 0.78
N LEU A 155 -15.10 -18.26 -0.39
CA LEU A 155 -14.56 -19.55 -0.80
C LEU A 155 -13.10 -19.65 -0.36
N GLU A 156 -12.87 -20.33 0.75
CA GLU A 156 -11.53 -20.67 1.19
C GLU A 156 -11.08 -21.98 0.54
N LEU A 157 -9.92 -21.95 -0.10
CA LEU A 157 -9.32 -23.16 -0.63
C LEU A 157 -8.70 -23.96 0.54
N PRO A 158 -8.88 -25.30 0.58
CA PRO A 158 -8.23 -26.11 1.60
C PRO A 158 -6.71 -25.89 1.63
N ASP A 159 -6.10 -25.96 2.80
CA ASP A 159 -4.65 -25.78 2.98
C ASP A 159 -3.82 -26.68 2.09
N ASP A 160 -4.33 -27.88 1.76
CA ASP A 160 -3.71 -28.85 0.87
C ASP A 160 -4.07 -28.68 -0.62
N PHE A 161 -4.87 -27.65 -0.98
CA PHE A 161 -5.32 -27.45 -2.36
C PHE A 161 -4.16 -27.31 -3.33
N VAL A 162 -3.12 -26.57 -2.94
CA VAL A 162 -1.93 -26.36 -3.75
C VAL A 162 -1.13 -27.66 -3.93
N GLU A 163 -1.06 -28.50 -2.90
CA GLU A 163 -0.39 -29.81 -2.96
C GLU A 163 -1.16 -30.79 -3.84
N THR A 164 -2.49 -30.71 -3.83
CA THR A 164 -3.37 -31.59 -4.64
C THR A 164 -3.52 -31.12 -6.08
N HIS A 165 -3.13 -29.86 -6.38
CA HIS A 165 -3.21 -29.23 -7.71
C HIS A 165 -1.84 -28.70 -8.16
N PRO A 166 -0.87 -29.57 -8.47
CA PRO A 166 0.51 -29.17 -8.77
C PRO A 166 0.63 -28.29 -10.00
N ASP A 167 -0.30 -28.37 -10.95
CA ASP A 167 -0.31 -27.51 -12.14
C ASP A 167 -0.53 -26.03 -11.78
N ILE A 168 -1.40 -25.75 -10.80
CA ILE A 168 -1.65 -24.40 -10.30
C ILE A 168 -0.41 -23.88 -9.56
N LEU A 169 0.18 -24.70 -8.70
CA LEU A 169 1.42 -24.37 -8.01
C LEU A 169 2.53 -24.03 -9.01
N THR A 170 2.68 -24.87 -10.04
CA THR A 170 3.67 -24.65 -11.10
C THR A 170 3.45 -23.31 -11.82
N GLN A 171 2.20 -22.94 -12.12
CA GLN A 171 1.88 -21.66 -12.75
C GLN A 171 2.21 -20.46 -11.84
N VAL A 172 1.89 -20.54 -10.54
CA VAL A 172 2.21 -19.50 -9.56
C VAL A 172 3.72 -19.34 -9.39
N LEU A 173 4.46 -20.47 -9.31
CA LEU A 173 5.91 -20.44 -9.20
C LEU A 173 6.57 -19.88 -10.45
N LEU A 174 6.11 -20.23 -11.65
CA LEU A 174 6.58 -19.67 -12.92
C LEU A 174 6.30 -18.17 -13.01
N PHE A 175 5.11 -17.73 -12.59
CA PHE A 175 4.78 -16.31 -12.56
C PHE A 175 5.72 -15.55 -11.61
N ASN A 176 5.94 -16.05 -10.40
CA ASN A 176 6.85 -15.44 -9.43
C ASN A 176 8.30 -15.40 -9.94
N GLN A 177 8.77 -16.49 -10.60
CA GLN A 177 10.09 -16.49 -11.22
C GLN A 177 10.22 -15.44 -12.32
N ASN A 178 9.20 -15.32 -13.18
CA ASN A 178 9.19 -14.30 -14.23
C ASN A 178 9.22 -12.88 -13.68
N VAL A 179 8.49 -12.62 -12.59
CA VAL A 179 8.52 -11.31 -11.89
C VAL A 179 9.89 -11.04 -11.31
N LEU A 180 10.52 -12.01 -10.66
CA LEU A 180 11.88 -11.87 -10.12
C LEU A 180 12.93 -11.64 -11.21
N GLU A 181 12.84 -12.33 -12.34
CA GLU A 181 13.72 -12.12 -13.49
C GLU A 181 13.53 -10.74 -14.12
N LEU A 182 12.26 -10.27 -14.23
CA LEU A 182 11.97 -8.90 -14.69
C LEU A 182 12.54 -7.86 -13.73
N GLN A 183 12.42 -8.07 -12.42
CA GLN A 183 13.00 -7.18 -11.42
C GLN A 183 14.53 -7.14 -11.53
N LYS A 184 15.20 -8.30 -11.62
CA LYS A 184 16.65 -8.39 -11.82
C LYS A 184 17.07 -7.68 -13.09
N THR A 185 16.40 -7.92 -14.23
CA THR A 185 16.75 -7.34 -15.53
C THR A 185 16.55 -5.81 -15.51
N THR A 186 15.52 -5.33 -14.82
CA THR A 186 15.26 -3.89 -14.68
C THR A 186 16.30 -3.24 -13.77
N MET A 187 16.66 -3.88 -12.67
CA MET A 187 17.72 -3.41 -11.77
C MET A 187 19.09 -3.40 -12.46
N GLN A 188 19.43 -4.47 -13.21
CA GLN A 188 20.70 -4.54 -13.95
C GLN A 188 20.88 -3.46 -15.01
N ARG A 189 19.79 -2.96 -15.60
CA ARG A 189 19.83 -1.88 -16.60
C ARG A 189 19.99 -0.49 -16.01
N SER A 190 19.69 -0.32 -14.73
CA SER A 190 19.64 0.99 -14.08
C SER A 190 20.45 1.06 -12.78
N ALA A 191 21.07 -0.05 -12.34
CA ALA A 191 21.66 -0.11 -11.01
C ALA A 191 23.06 0.49 -11.00
N VAL A 192 23.19 1.56 -10.26
CA VAL A 192 24.46 2.13 -9.83
C VAL A 192 24.68 1.64 -8.40
N TYR A 193 25.78 0.92 -8.18
CA TYR A 193 26.18 0.53 -6.83
C TYR A 193 26.95 1.69 -6.18
N VAL A 194 26.49 2.13 -5.03
CA VAL A 194 27.15 3.14 -4.21
C VAL A 194 27.73 2.45 -2.98
N GLY A 195 29.05 2.37 -2.89
CA GLY A 195 29.72 1.70 -1.78
C GLY A 195 31.17 1.32 -2.08
N SER A 196 31.92 0.99 -1.04
CA SER A 196 33.31 0.49 -1.13
C SER A 196 33.32 -1.05 -1.24
N GLY A 197 34.26 -1.60 -1.98
CA GLY A 197 34.47 -3.03 -2.14
C GLY A 197 34.18 -3.55 -3.54
N ALA A 198 34.04 -4.87 -3.69
CA ALA A 198 33.73 -5.47 -4.99
C ALA A 198 32.32 -5.13 -5.41
N VAL A 199 32.13 -4.76 -6.69
CA VAL A 199 30.81 -4.54 -7.26
C VAL A 199 30.03 -5.87 -7.25
N PRO A 200 28.86 -5.94 -6.57
CA PRO A 200 28.06 -7.16 -6.57
C PRO A 200 27.58 -7.52 -7.99
N ASP A 201 27.33 -8.81 -8.22
CA ASP A 201 26.75 -9.26 -9.48
C ASP A 201 25.43 -8.52 -9.78
N GLY A 202 25.32 -8.00 -10.99
CA GLY A 202 24.13 -7.28 -11.44
C GLY A 202 24.25 -5.75 -11.48
N TYR A 203 25.38 -5.20 -11.02
CA TYR A 203 25.67 -3.77 -11.11
C TYR A 203 26.76 -3.50 -12.17
N ASN A 204 26.56 -2.44 -12.95
CA ASN A 204 27.48 -2.09 -14.04
C ASN A 204 28.40 -0.91 -13.69
N VAL A 205 28.02 -0.12 -12.72
CA VAL A 205 28.75 1.08 -12.29
C VAL A 205 28.78 1.13 -10.78
N GLN A 206 29.94 1.36 -10.21
CA GLN A 206 30.11 1.64 -8.79
C GLN A 206 30.45 3.12 -8.61
N ILE A 207 29.78 3.75 -7.66
CA ILE A 207 30.16 5.06 -7.11
C ILE A 207 30.58 4.80 -5.67
N ASP A 208 31.77 5.24 -5.29
CA ASP A 208 32.25 5.11 -3.92
C ASP A 208 31.51 6.10 -2.98
N PRO A 209 31.68 5.98 -1.64
CA PRO A 209 31.03 6.87 -0.69
C PRO A 209 31.36 8.35 -0.84
N ASP A 210 32.52 8.68 -1.49
CA ASP A 210 32.97 10.04 -1.73
C ASP A 210 32.40 10.62 -3.04
N GLY A 211 31.63 9.81 -3.80
CA GLY A 211 30.95 10.21 -5.04
C GLY A 211 31.76 9.99 -6.31
N ASP A 212 32.93 9.34 -6.22
CA ASP A 212 33.78 9.03 -7.37
C ASP A 212 33.32 7.76 -8.08
N VAL A 213 33.52 7.70 -9.39
CA VAL A 213 33.23 6.48 -10.17
C VAL A 213 34.31 5.45 -9.85
N ALA A 214 33.92 4.35 -9.24
CA ALA A 214 34.86 3.36 -8.67
C ALA A 214 35.81 2.66 -9.67
N ASN A 215 35.62 2.88 -10.97
CA ASN A 215 36.58 2.43 -11.99
C ASN A 215 37.70 3.42 -12.24
N VAL A 216 37.70 4.58 -11.60
CA VAL A 216 38.79 5.55 -11.63
C VAL A 216 39.73 5.22 -10.49
N VAL A 217 40.98 4.93 -10.82
CA VAL A 217 42.02 4.54 -9.86
C VAL A 217 43.26 5.48 -10.02
N ASP A 218 44.20 5.37 -9.12
CA ASP A 218 45.46 6.13 -9.24
C ASP A 218 46.21 5.80 -10.54
N ALA A 219 46.88 6.78 -11.10
CA ALA A 219 47.64 6.61 -12.34
C ALA A 219 48.63 5.45 -12.22
N PRO A 220 48.66 4.49 -13.17
CA PRO A 220 49.53 3.33 -13.08
C PRO A 220 50.97 3.73 -13.23
N SER A 221 51.85 3.19 -12.39
CA SER A 221 53.26 3.45 -12.41
C SER A 221 54.01 2.89 -13.65
N SER A 222 53.38 1.92 -14.34
CA SER A 222 53.88 1.29 -15.56
C SER A 222 52.75 0.72 -16.41
N SER A 223 53.06 0.35 -17.67
CA SER A 223 52.08 -0.33 -18.56
C SER A 223 51.68 -1.72 -18.07
N THR A 224 52.36 -2.28 -17.08
CA THR A 224 52.12 -3.59 -16.49
C THR A 224 51.77 -3.50 -15.00
N ALA A 225 51.46 -2.32 -14.50
CA ALA A 225 50.97 -2.14 -13.13
C ALA A 225 49.72 -2.96 -12.86
N THR A 226 49.49 -3.34 -11.61
CA THR A 226 48.28 -4.05 -11.22
C THR A 226 47.06 -3.28 -11.66
N GLY A 227 46.11 -3.96 -12.29
CA GLY A 227 44.86 -3.38 -12.73
C GLY A 227 43.90 -4.42 -13.32
N THR A 228 42.63 -4.09 -13.29
CA THR A 228 41.56 -4.90 -13.83
C THR A 228 41.03 -4.24 -15.10
N ILE A 229 40.63 -5.05 -16.08
CA ILE A 229 40.05 -4.56 -17.33
C ILE A 229 38.88 -3.58 -17.05
N GLY A 230 38.89 -2.45 -17.73
CA GLY A 230 37.88 -1.39 -17.59
C GLY A 230 38.19 -0.32 -16.56
N GLN A 231 39.22 -0.48 -15.73
CA GLN A 231 39.74 0.61 -14.88
C GLN A 231 40.30 1.75 -15.71
N THR A 232 40.08 2.96 -15.26
CA THR A 232 40.60 4.18 -15.85
C THR A 232 41.40 4.98 -14.81
N ALA A 233 42.33 5.77 -15.26
CA ALA A 233 43.09 6.68 -14.42
C ALA A 233 43.53 7.91 -15.25
N TYR A 234 43.86 9.00 -14.60
CA TYR A 234 44.39 10.18 -15.26
C TYR A 234 45.43 10.87 -14.38
N ASP A 235 46.34 11.55 -15.03
CA ASP A 235 47.22 12.52 -14.42
C ASP A 235 47.22 13.83 -15.22
N THR A 236 48.09 14.74 -14.92
CA THR A 236 48.18 16.02 -15.63
C THR A 236 48.49 15.90 -17.12
N ASN A 237 49.05 14.77 -17.56
CA ASN A 237 49.57 14.60 -18.92
C ASN A 237 48.87 13.48 -19.70
N TYR A 238 48.29 12.49 -19.02
CA TYR A 238 47.76 11.29 -19.66
C TYR A 238 46.43 10.85 -19.08
N PHE A 239 45.63 10.25 -19.94
CA PHE A 239 44.48 9.41 -19.57
C PHE A 239 44.87 7.95 -19.82
N TYR A 240 44.58 7.07 -18.86
CA TYR A 240 44.96 5.65 -18.86
C TYR A 240 43.73 4.77 -18.87
N VAL A 241 43.81 3.63 -19.57
CA VAL A 241 42.77 2.60 -19.58
C VAL A 241 43.44 1.24 -19.40
N CYS A 242 42.94 0.44 -18.47
CA CYS A 242 43.35 -0.94 -18.30
C CYS A 242 42.57 -1.80 -19.32
N VAL A 243 43.23 -2.32 -20.32
CA VAL A 243 42.63 -3.04 -21.46
C VAL A 243 42.66 -4.56 -21.31
N ALA A 244 43.44 -5.07 -20.36
CA ALA A 244 43.49 -6.45 -19.90
C ALA A 244 44.10 -6.48 -18.50
N THR A 245 43.95 -7.60 -17.77
CA THR A 245 44.54 -7.75 -16.44
C THR A 245 46.02 -7.31 -16.45
N ASN A 246 46.37 -6.33 -15.62
CA ASN A 246 47.69 -5.75 -15.50
C ASN A 246 48.25 -5.22 -16.84
N THR A 247 47.41 -4.72 -17.73
CA THR A 247 47.82 -4.18 -19.02
C THR A 247 47.18 -2.82 -19.26
N TRP A 248 47.96 -1.78 -19.16
CA TRP A 248 47.53 -0.41 -19.29
C TRP A 248 47.94 0.21 -20.61
N LYS A 249 47.03 0.98 -21.22
CA LYS A 249 47.30 1.88 -22.34
C LYS A 249 47.02 3.31 -21.91
N ARG A 250 47.70 4.28 -22.54
CA ARG A 250 47.50 5.70 -22.27
C ARG A 250 47.42 6.54 -23.53
N VAL A 251 46.74 7.66 -23.43
CA VAL A 251 46.72 8.72 -24.43
C VAL A 251 47.20 10.03 -23.79
N ALA A 252 47.98 10.82 -24.53
CA ALA A 252 48.42 12.13 -24.06
C ALA A 252 47.26 13.14 -24.07
N LEU A 253 47.13 13.92 -23.00
CA LEU A 253 46.22 15.03 -22.91
C LEU A 253 46.90 16.30 -23.42
N SER A 254 46.19 17.15 -24.14
CA SER A 254 46.64 18.47 -24.59
C SER A 254 45.65 19.54 -24.08
N THR A 255 46.21 20.74 -23.86
CA THR A 255 45.38 21.90 -23.51
C THR A 255 44.46 22.22 -24.69
N TRP A 256 43.23 22.46 -24.33
CA TRP A 256 42.23 22.94 -25.28
C TRP A 256 42.46 24.44 -25.52
N THR A 257 42.72 24.81 -26.77
CA THR A 257 42.86 26.22 -27.21
C THR A 257 41.68 26.65 -28.06
#